data_1887658fba4f66bff80f2217b5040361
#
_entry.id   1887658fba4f66bff80f2217b5040361
#
_cell.length_a   1.000
_cell.length_b   1.000
_cell.length_c   1.000
_cell.angle_alpha   90.00
_cell.angle_beta   90.00
_cell.angle_gamma   90.00
#
_symmetry.space_group_name_H-M   'P 1'
#
loop_
_entity.id
_entity.type
_entity.pdbx_description
1 polymer ?
#
loop_
_entity_poly.entity_id
_entity_poly.type
_entity_poly.pdbx_seq_one_letter_code
_entity_poly.pdbx_strand_id
1 'polypeptide(L)'
;MTFTNLSNFGGDFGNEFKKNIEKFDSLEIASGYFGVSTVEEYEKELLKIAERGCCKIIIGMIFHEGVSKSQRQSLIDLNKKLIKINEDSGIYITVKQYHGKIYKFKKNDKELIYIGSSNFSPTGFSSNIECNTLIKDSETQKKLSNFLNYLFDDREISAKLDPLKPNDDLLF
;
A
#
# COMPACT_ATOMS: atom_id res chain seq x y z
N MET A 1 -13.39 -2.97 14.68
CA MET A 1 -12.91 -4.37 14.71
C MET A 1 -11.40 -4.29 14.64
N THR A 2 -10.71 -4.95 15.56
CA THR A 2 -9.26 -4.91 15.68
C THR A 2 -8.67 -6.21 15.16
N PHE A 3 -7.54 -6.13 14.50
CA PHE A 3 -6.79 -7.26 13.95
C PHE A 3 -5.39 -7.26 14.56
N THR A 4 -4.92 -8.41 14.97
CA THR A 4 -3.59 -8.60 15.57
C THR A 4 -3.09 -10.00 15.21
N ASN A 5 -1.78 -10.18 15.16
CA ASN A 5 -1.19 -11.50 14.92
C ASN A 5 -1.27 -12.43 16.15
N LEU A 6 -1.80 -11.93 17.26
CA LEU A 6 -2.03 -12.71 18.45
C LEU A 6 -3.47 -13.27 18.44
N SER A 7 -3.63 -14.55 18.23
CA SER A 7 -4.91 -15.23 18.01
C SER A 7 -5.99 -14.99 19.10
N ASN A 8 -5.56 -14.64 20.32
CA ASN A 8 -6.47 -14.40 21.45
C ASN A 8 -7.06 -12.99 21.49
N PHE A 9 -6.60 -12.04 20.65
CA PHE A 9 -6.95 -10.63 20.75
C PHE A 9 -7.63 -10.06 19.50
N GLY A 10 -7.86 -10.85 18.48
CA GLY A 10 -8.54 -10.38 17.27
C GLY A 10 -8.30 -11.28 16.06
N GLY A 11 -8.75 -10.82 14.89
CA GLY A 11 -8.51 -11.47 13.60
C GLY A 11 -7.10 -11.19 13.08
N ASP A 12 -6.54 -12.09 12.31
CA ASP A 12 -5.28 -11.94 11.61
C ASP A 12 -5.41 -10.93 10.46
N PHE A 13 -4.56 -9.89 10.44
CA PHE A 13 -4.63 -8.84 9.42
C PHE A 13 -4.17 -9.32 8.05
N GLY A 14 -3.17 -10.20 7.97
CA GLY A 14 -2.73 -10.76 6.69
C GLY A 14 -3.84 -11.56 6.02
N ASN A 15 -4.57 -12.38 6.77
CA ASN A 15 -5.74 -13.10 6.28
C ASN A 15 -6.87 -12.15 5.86
N GLU A 16 -7.11 -11.08 6.62
CA GLU A 16 -8.13 -10.09 6.26
C GLU A 16 -7.73 -9.30 5.00
N PHE A 17 -6.46 -8.93 4.86
CA PHE A 17 -5.93 -8.30 3.66
C PHE A 17 -6.12 -9.22 2.43
N LYS A 18 -5.71 -10.49 2.53
CA LYS A 18 -5.86 -11.49 1.47
C LYS A 18 -7.31 -11.66 1.02
N LYS A 19 -8.23 -11.75 1.96
CA LYS A 19 -9.67 -11.84 1.69
C LYS A 19 -10.21 -10.61 0.95
N ASN A 20 -9.72 -9.41 1.27
CA ASN A 20 -10.21 -8.18 0.68
C ASN A 20 -9.60 -7.90 -0.69
N ILE A 21 -8.33 -8.21 -0.91
CA ILE A 21 -7.68 -8.02 -2.21
C ILE A 21 -8.34 -8.85 -3.33
N GLU A 22 -8.97 -9.98 -2.98
CA GLU A 22 -9.72 -10.80 -3.93
C GLU A 22 -11.11 -10.24 -4.28
N LYS A 23 -11.72 -9.46 -3.35
CA LYS A 23 -13.13 -9.05 -3.41
C LYS A 23 -13.36 -7.65 -3.92
N PHE A 24 -12.38 -6.76 -3.71
CA PHE A 24 -12.51 -5.35 -4.04
C PHE A 24 -11.90 -5.03 -5.41
N ASP A 25 -12.31 -3.91 -5.98
CA ASP A 25 -11.91 -3.51 -7.32
C ASP A 25 -10.80 -2.45 -7.32
N SER A 26 -10.62 -1.75 -6.20
CA SER A 26 -9.52 -0.78 -6.04
C SER A 26 -8.84 -0.94 -4.69
N LEU A 27 -7.54 -0.65 -4.66
CA LEU A 27 -6.68 -0.70 -3.48
C LEU A 27 -5.76 0.50 -3.45
N GLU A 28 -5.75 1.19 -2.32
CA GLU A 28 -4.76 2.20 -1.99
C GLU A 28 -4.02 1.76 -0.73
N ILE A 29 -2.70 1.66 -0.82
CA ILE A 29 -1.80 1.34 0.30
C ILE A 29 -0.90 2.55 0.55
N ALA A 30 -0.85 3.02 1.79
CA ALA A 30 0.21 3.90 2.25
C ALA A 30 0.94 3.21 3.40
N SER A 31 2.21 2.87 3.20
CA SER A 31 3.05 2.13 4.15
C SER A 31 4.42 2.78 4.28
N GLY A 32 4.97 2.83 5.50
CA GLY A 32 6.33 3.31 5.70
C GLY A 32 7.36 2.41 5.01
N TYR A 33 7.19 1.12 5.13
CA TYR A 33 8.08 0.10 4.56
C TYR A 33 7.32 -0.95 3.74
N PHE A 34 8.08 -1.69 2.94
CA PHE A 34 7.58 -2.82 2.18
C PHE A 34 8.57 -3.99 2.21
N GLY A 35 8.13 -5.18 1.84
CA GLY A 35 8.97 -6.36 1.65
C GLY A 35 8.89 -6.88 0.22
N VAL A 36 10.04 -7.26 -0.37
CA VAL A 36 10.09 -7.84 -1.73
C VAL A 36 9.22 -9.08 -1.81
N SER A 37 9.34 -9.98 -0.83
CA SER A 37 8.55 -11.22 -0.82
C SER A 37 7.05 -10.97 -0.66
N THR A 38 6.62 -9.89 0.00
CA THR A 38 5.20 -9.51 0.04
C THR A 38 4.73 -8.99 -1.32
N VAL A 39 5.57 -8.20 -2.00
CA VAL A 39 5.27 -7.78 -3.37
C VAL A 39 5.13 -8.99 -4.29
N GLU A 40 6.07 -9.94 -4.23
CA GLU A 40 6.04 -11.17 -5.03
C GLU A 40 4.82 -12.05 -4.71
N GLU A 41 4.50 -12.21 -3.43
CA GLU A 41 3.33 -12.99 -2.97
C GLU A 41 2.02 -12.44 -3.50
N TYR A 42 1.85 -11.11 -3.49
CA TYR A 42 0.59 -10.46 -3.87
C TYR A 42 0.60 -9.87 -5.29
N GLU A 43 1.67 -9.99 -6.07
CA GLU A 43 1.78 -9.39 -7.40
C GLU A 43 0.57 -9.71 -8.28
N LYS A 44 0.18 -10.98 -8.36
CA LYS A 44 -0.94 -11.41 -9.19
C LYS A 44 -2.26 -10.74 -8.80
N GLU A 45 -2.51 -10.62 -7.51
CA GLU A 45 -3.71 -10.00 -6.96
C GLU A 45 -3.70 -8.47 -7.15
N LEU A 46 -2.54 -7.83 -6.98
CA LEU A 46 -2.35 -6.40 -7.24
C LEU A 46 -2.62 -6.05 -8.72
N LEU A 47 -2.12 -6.89 -9.64
CA LEU A 47 -2.37 -6.72 -11.08
C LEU A 47 -3.86 -6.91 -11.41
N LYS A 48 -4.53 -7.92 -10.85
CA LYS A 48 -5.98 -8.11 -11.03
C LYS A 48 -6.82 -6.94 -10.47
N ILE A 49 -6.39 -6.32 -9.37
CA ILE A 49 -7.04 -5.10 -8.86
C ILE A 49 -6.86 -3.94 -9.86
N ALA A 50 -5.67 -3.77 -10.43
CA ALA A 50 -5.44 -2.76 -11.47
C ALA A 50 -6.29 -2.99 -12.73
N GLU A 51 -6.59 -4.25 -13.08
CA GLU A 51 -7.50 -4.60 -14.19
C GLU A 51 -8.97 -4.23 -13.89
N ARG A 52 -9.40 -4.38 -12.64
CA ARG A 52 -10.78 -4.10 -12.23
C ARG A 52 -11.06 -2.63 -11.92
N GLY A 53 -10.02 -1.91 -11.50
CA GLY A 53 -10.11 -0.52 -11.08
C GLY A 53 -8.72 0.10 -10.94
N CYS A 54 -8.26 0.38 -9.72
CA CYS A 54 -7.00 1.08 -9.51
C CYS A 54 -6.20 0.47 -8.35
N CYS A 55 -4.88 0.34 -8.54
CA CYS A 55 -3.95 -0.10 -7.50
C CYS A 55 -2.85 0.96 -7.30
N LYS A 56 -2.90 1.68 -6.18
CA LYS A 56 -1.91 2.70 -5.81
C LYS A 56 -1.19 2.30 -4.54
N ILE A 57 0.13 2.39 -4.53
CA ILE A 57 0.97 2.04 -3.37
C ILE A 57 1.96 3.16 -3.09
N ILE A 58 1.90 3.75 -1.90
CA ILE A 58 2.91 4.69 -1.37
C ILE A 58 3.87 3.94 -0.45
N ILE A 59 5.18 4.18 -0.63
CA ILE A 59 6.23 3.76 0.28
C ILE A 59 6.92 4.99 0.86
N GLY A 60 6.86 5.11 2.19
CA GLY A 60 7.12 6.38 2.88
C GLY A 60 8.54 6.63 3.36
N MET A 61 9.38 5.58 3.51
CA MET A 61 10.70 5.73 4.14
C MET A 61 11.88 5.60 3.18
N ILE A 62 11.63 5.27 1.91
CA ILE A 62 12.67 4.97 0.91
C ILE A 62 13.64 6.15 0.72
N PHE A 63 13.10 7.35 0.59
CA PHE A 63 13.91 8.55 0.33
C PHE A 63 14.89 8.86 1.47
N HIS A 64 14.58 8.46 2.70
CA HIS A 64 15.39 8.74 3.88
C HIS A 64 16.35 7.63 4.25
N GLU A 65 15.95 6.37 4.04
CA GLU A 65 16.71 5.20 4.47
C GLU A 65 17.34 4.44 3.30
N GLY A 66 16.91 4.78 2.08
CA GLY A 66 17.34 4.06 0.87
C GLY A 66 16.69 2.68 0.75
N VAL A 67 17.04 2.00 -0.31
CA VAL A 67 16.61 0.63 -0.61
C VAL A 67 17.74 -0.17 -1.23
N SER A 68 17.74 -1.47 -1.00
CA SER A 68 18.65 -2.39 -1.70
C SER A 68 18.35 -2.44 -3.21
N LYS A 69 19.31 -2.87 -4.00
CA LYS A 69 19.12 -3.04 -5.46
C LYS A 69 17.96 -3.97 -5.80
N SER A 70 17.77 -5.05 -5.03
CA SER A 70 16.66 -5.99 -5.23
C SER A 70 15.30 -5.36 -4.90
N GLN A 71 15.22 -4.60 -3.81
CA GLN A 71 14.00 -3.87 -3.45
C GLN A 71 13.62 -2.85 -4.52
N ARG A 72 14.61 -2.07 -4.99
CA ARG A 72 14.41 -1.09 -6.06
C ARG A 72 13.90 -1.76 -7.34
N GLN A 73 14.53 -2.86 -7.76
CA GLN A 73 14.13 -3.57 -8.97
C GLN A 73 12.71 -4.11 -8.85
N SER A 74 12.33 -4.71 -7.70
CA SER A 74 10.98 -5.19 -7.44
C SER A 74 9.92 -4.09 -7.57
N LEU A 75 10.19 -2.89 -7.03
CA LEU A 75 9.26 -1.76 -7.16
C LEU A 75 9.13 -1.29 -8.61
N ILE A 76 10.24 -1.16 -9.34
CA ILE A 76 10.23 -0.74 -10.75
C ILE A 76 9.45 -1.73 -11.61
N ASP A 77 9.67 -3.04 -11.41
CA ASP A 77 9.04 -4.07 -12.22
C ASP A 77 7.52 -4.14 -11.93
N LEU A 78 7.11 -4.08 -10.66
CA LEU A 78 5.71 -4.00 -10.30
C LEU A 78 5.06 -2.71 -10.86
N ASN A 79 5.72 -1.57 -10.71
CA ASN A 79 5.22 -0.28 -11.22
C ASN A 79 4.97 -0.30 -12.73
N LYS A 80 5.93 -0.84 -13.52
CA LYS A 80 5.77 -1.02 -14.98
C LYS A 80 4.55 -1.85 -15.32
N LYS A 81 4.35 -2.96 -14.61
CA LYS A 81 3.21 -3.86 -14.82
C LYS A 81 1.88 -3.17 -14.48
N LEU A 82 1.81 -2.47 -13.34
CA LEU A 82 0.61 -1.75 -12.90
C LEU A 82 0.19 -0.66 -13.90
N ILE A 83 1.14 0.21 -14.28
CA ILE A 83 0.86 1.32 -15.23
C ILE A 83 0.46 0.80 -16.61
N LYS A 84 1.05 -0.31 -17.07
CA LYS A 84 0.68 -0.93 -18.35
C LYS A 84 -0.77 -1.40 -18.37
N ILE A 85 -1.31 -1.83 -17.23
CA ILE A 85 -2.69 -2.28 -17.08
C ILE A 85 -3.63 -1.08 -16.93
N ASN A 86 -3.28 -0.14 -16.05
CA ASN A 86 -4.08 1.04 -15.76
C ASN A 86 -3.16 2.20 -15.41
N GLU A 87 -3.20 3.29 -16.18
CA GLU A 87 -2.34 4.46 -16.00
C GLU A 87 -2.53 5.18 -14.66
N ASP A 88 -3.71 5.06 -14.04
CA ASP A 88 -3.98 5.59 -12.70
C ASP A 88 -3.36 4.76 -11.58
N SER A 89 -2.98 3.50 -11.88
CA SER A 89 -2.28 2.63 -10.95
C SER A 89 -0.78 2.97 -10.90
N GLY A 90 -0.12 2.54 -9.83
CA GLY A 90 1.33 2.66 -9.74
C GLY A 90 1.87 2.80 -8.32
N ILE A 91 3.18 2.92 -8.24
CA ILE A 91 3.93 3.07 -7.00
C ILE A 91 4.39 4.51 -6.86
N TYR A 92 4.28 5.04 -5.66
CA TYR A 92 4.64 6.39 -5.27
C TYR A 92 5.66 6.34 -4.13
N ILE A 93 6.61 7.26 -4.13
CA ILE A 93 7.60 7.44 -3.09
C ILE A 93 7.40 8.81 -2.46
N THR A 94 7.35 8.87 -1.13
CA THR A 94 7.25 10.17 -0.46
C THR A 94 8.62 10.83 -0.34
N VAL A 95 8.66 12.14 -0.55
CA VAL A 95 9.85 12.97 -0.31
C VAL A 95 9.97 13.41 1.15
N LYS A 96 8.87 13.36 1.89
CA LYS A 96 8.84 13.55 3.34
C LYS A 96 8.72 12.21 4.04
N GLN A 97 9.23 12.11 5.27
CA GLN A 97 9.10 10.88 6.05
C GLN A 97 7.63 10.56 6.32
N TYR A 98 7.20 9.41 5.84
CA TYR A 98 5.87 8.88 6.12
C TYR A 98 6.00 7.48 6.73
N HIS A 99 5.56 7.33 7.96
CA HIS A 99 5.62 6.05 8.70
C HIS A 99 4.24 5.49 9.04
N GLY A 100 3.16 6.07 8.53
CA GLY A 100 1.80 5.56 8.67
C GLY A 100 1.58 4.25 7.92
N LYS A 101 0.52 3.54 8.27
CA LYS A 101 0.07 2.33 7.56
C LYS A 101 -1.44 2.42 7.41
N ILE A 102 -1.87 2.66 6.17
CA ILE A 102 -3.27 2.77 5.79
C ILE A 102 -3.50 1.85 4.58
N TYR A 103 -4.55 1.07 4.65
CA TYR A 103 -5.00 0.18 3.58
C TYR A 103 -6.46 0.50 3.28
N LYS A 104 -6.74 0.98 2.06
CA LYS A 104 -8.10 1.30 1.63
C LYS A 104 -8.49 0.43 0.46
N PHE A 105 -9.56 -0.32 0.63
CA PHE A 105 -10.19 -1.12 -0.40
C PHE A 105 -11.50 -0.47 -0.80
N LYS A 106 -11.79 -0.44 -2.11
CA LYS A 106 -13.03 0.14 -2.64
C LYS A 106 -13.66 -0.76 -3.69
N LYS A 107 -15.00 -0.88 -3.62
CA LYS A 107 -15.84 -1.49 -4.63
C LYS A 107 -17.20 -0.82 -4.63
N ASN A 108 -17.55 -0.16 -5.75
CA ASN A 108 -18.73 0.70 -5.83
C ASN A 108 -18.73 1.73 -4.68
N ASP A 109 -19.82 1.83 -3.92
CA ASP A 109 -19.96 2.73 -2.77
C ASP A 109 -19.39 2.16 -1.45
N LYS A 110 -18.90 0.92 -1.49
CA LYS A 110 -18.33 0.28 -0.31
C LYS A 110 -16.85 0.58 -0.19
N GLU A 111 -16.47 1.16 0.94
CA GLU A 111 -15.07 1.36 1.33
C GLU A 111 -14.76 0.62 2.63
N LEU A 112 -13.56 0.04 2.70
CA LEU A 112 -12.96 -0.47 3.94
C LEU A 112 -11.62 0.22 4.12
N ILE A 113 -11.43 0.88 5.26
CA ILE A 113 -10.18 1.55 5.60
C ILE A 113 -9.63 0.96 6.87
N TYR A 114 -8.43 0.42 6.79
CA TYR A 114 -7.66 -0.09 7.91
C TYR A 114 -6.51 0.87 8.20
N ILE A 115 -6.29 1.13 9.48
CA ILE A 115 -5.14 1.88 9.99
C ILE A 115 -4.49 1.11 11.12
N GLY A 116 -3.17 1.14 11.19
CA GLY A 116 -2.46 0.44 12.25
C GLY A 116 -0.95 0.47 12.14
N SER A 117 -0.32 -0.57 12.65
CA SER A 117 1.13 -0.69 12.71
C SER A 117 1.74 -1.61 11.64
N SER A 118 0.95 -2.47 10.98
CA SER A 118 1.44 -3.43 9.99
C SER A 118 1.95 -2.76 8.71
N ASN A 119 3.25 -2.83 8.45
CA ASN A 119 3.81 -2.47 7.14
C ASN A 119 3.38 -3.49 6.06
N PHE A 120 3.46 -3.09 4.79
CA PHE A 120 3.28 -3.97 3.64
C PHE A 120 4.52 -4.87 3.47
N SER A 121 4.72 -5.77 4.43
CA SER A 121 5.89 -6.63 4.54
C SER A 121 5.51 -7.98 5.17
N PRO A 122 6.33 -9.04 4.99
CA PRO A 122 6.06 -10.34 5.59
C PRO A 122 5.95 -10.26 7.10
N THR A 123 6.85 -9.52 7.75
CA THR A 123 6.86 -9.35 9.19
C THR A 123 5.65 -8.57 9.69
N GLY A 124 5.21 -7.53 8.94
CA GLY A 124 4.02 -6.75 9.26
C GLY A 124 2.72 -7.56 9.12
N PHE A 125 2.70 -8.57 8.24
CA PHE A 125 1.50 -9.39 8.00
C PHE A 125 1.46 -10.68 8.83
N SER A 126 2.59 -11.17 9.35
CA SER A 126 2.61 -12.49 9.98
C SER A 126 3.36 -12.59 11.32
N SER A 127 4.55 -12.02 11.46
CA SER A 127 5.45 -12.36 12.57
C SER A 127 5.62 -11.28 13.64
N ASN A 128 5.49 -9.99 13.29
CA ASN A 128 5.55 -8.93 14.29
C ASN A 128 4.26 -8.89 15.13
N ILE A 129 4.38 -8.42 16.36
CA ILE A 129 3.20 -8.05 17.15
C ILE A 129 2.68 -6.73 16.63
N GLU A 130 1.60 -6.78 15.88
CA GLU A 130 0.98 -5.65 15.19
C GLU A 130 -0.46 -5.45 15.64
N CYS A 131 -0.97 -4.24 15.50
CA CYS A 131 -2.35 -3.92 15.78
C CYS A 131 -2.92 -3.03 14.67
N ASN A 132 -4.00 -3.49 14.06
CA ASN A 132 -4.71 -2.76 13.01
C ASN A 132 -6.19 -2.65 13.37
N THR A 133 -6.85 -1.61 12.93
CA THR A 133 -8.27 -1.43 13.15
C THR A 133 -9.00 -1.05 11.87
N LEU A 134 -10.18 -1.63 11.67
CA LEU A 134 -11.12 -1.21 10.63
C LEU A 134 -11.88 0.02 11.13
N ILE A 135 -11.78 1.09 10.39
CA ILE A 135 -12.52 2.34 10.64
C ILE A 135 -13.97 2.15 10.18
N LYS A 136 -14.91 2.38 11.09
CA LYS A 136 -16.35 2.23 10.82
C LYS A 136 -17.08 3.56 10.75
N ASP A 137 -16.53 4.58 11.40
CA ASP A 137 -17.11 5.92 11.41
C ASP A 137 -16.91 6.60 10.05
N SER A 138 -18.00 7.06 9.45
CA SER A 138 -18.01 7.63 8.10
C SER A 138 -17.25 8.96 8.00
N GLU A 139 -17.26 9.77 9.05
CA GLU A 139 -16.52 11.04 9.08
C GLU A 139 -15.01 10.76 9.09
N THR A 140 -14.57 9.82 9.91
CA THR A 140 -13.16 9.38 9.97
C THR A 140 -12.73 8.73 8.65
N GLN A 141 -13.58 7.90 8.02
CA GLN A 141 -13.29 7.34 6.70
C GLN A 141 -13.08 8.43 5.66
N LYS A 142 -13.96 9.45 5.64
CA LYS A 142 -13.83 10.58 4.72
C LYS A 142 -12.52 11.36 4.96
N LYS A 143 -12.16 11.63 6.21
CA LYS A 143 -10.90 12.30 6.56
C LYS A 143 -9.68 11.50 6.09
N LEU A 144 -9.68 10.17 6.30
CA LEU A 144 -8.59 9.30 5.85
C LEU A 144 -8.52 9.17 4.33
N SER A 145 -9.66 9.12 3.63
CA SER A 145 -9.70 9.14 2.17
C SER A 145 -9.14 10.45 1.61
N ASN A 146 -9.52 11.60 2.19
CA ASN A 146 -8.95 12.88 1.80
C ASN A 146 -7.44 12.96 2.08
N PHE A 147 -6.99 12.39 3.19
CA PHE A 147 -5.56 12.33 3.52
C PHE A 147 -4.79 11.43 2.52
N LEU A 148 -5.34 10.28 2.13
CA LEU A 148 -4.74 9.44 1.09
C LEU A 148 -4.66 10.18 -0.25
N ASN A 149 -5.74 10.85 -0.67
CA ASN A 149 -5.72 11.67 -1.88
C ASN A 149 -4.61 12.73 -1.81
N TYR A 150 -4.49 13.44 -0.68
CA TYR A 150 -3.40 14.41 -0.48
C TYR A 150 -2.02 13.75 -0.62
N LEU A 151 -1.82 12.56 -0.04
CA LEU A 151 -0.55 11.83 -0.17
C LEU A 151 -0.23 11.44 -1.62
N PHE A 152 -1.26 11.07 -2.43
CA PHE A 152 -1.04 10.63 -3.82
C PHE A 152 -0.96 11.79 -4.82
N ASP A 153 -1.67 12.88 -4.58
CA ASP A 153 -1.89 13.95 -5.58
C ASP A 153 -0.93 15.13 -5.40
N ASP A 154 -0.42 15.35 -4.18
CA ASP A 154 0.49 16.46 -3.89
C ASP A 154 1.94 16.09 -4.24
N ARG A 155 2.47 16.73 -5.28
CA ARG A 155 3.84 16.49 -5.79
C ARG A 155 4.94 16.94 -4.84
N GLU A 156 4.64 17.78 -3.86
CA GLU A 156 5.58 18.15 -2.80
C GLU A 156 5.67 17.07 -1.71
N ILE A 157 4.71 16.15 -1.68
CA ILE A 157 4.64 15.06 -0.70
C ILE A 157 5.12 13.76 -1.30
N SER A 158 4.67 13.40 -2.52
CA SER A 158 5.08 12.17 -3.16
C SER A 158 5.24 12.31 -4.68
N ALA A 159 6.04 11.43 -5.25
CA ALA A 159 6.21 11.30 -6.68
C ALA A 159 5.88 9.88 -7.13
N LYS A 160 5.10 9.76 -8.21
CA LYS A 160 4.87 8.48 -8.89
C LYS A 160 6.17 8.04 -9.56
N LEU A 161 6.55 6.78 -9.39
CA LEU A 161 7.72 6.22 -10.08
C LEU A 161 7.53 6.31 -11.59
N ASP A 162 8.49 6.95 -12.28
CA ASP A 162 8.47 7.02 -13.74
C ASP A 162 9.11 5.74 -14.32
N PRO A 163 8.35 4.90 -15.05
CA PRO A 163 8.89 3.69 -15.63
C PRO A 163 9.94 3.96 -16.74
N LEU A 164 9.96 5.17 -17.30
CA LEU A 164 10.91 5.59 -18.32
C LEU A 164 12.22 6.16 -17.74
N LYS A 165 12.22 6.45 -16.43
CA LYS A 165 13.39 6.92 -15.69
C LYS A 165 13.74 5.97 -14.55
N PRO A 166 14.16 4.72 -14.85
CA PRO A 166 14.43 3.71 -13.81
C PRO A 166 15.62 4.07 -12.90
N ASN A 167 16.34 5.12 -13.24
CA ASN A 167 17.46 5.68 -12.46
C ASN A 167 17.09 7.00 -11.79
N ASP A 168 15.80 7.26 -11.57
CA ASP A 168 15.37 8.46 -10.88
C ASP A 168 16.09 8.58 -9.53
N ASP A 169 16.74 9.75 -9.32
CA ASP A 169 17.52 10.09 -8.11
C ASP A 169 16.66 10.05 -6.83
N LEU A 170 15.35 9.89 -6.96
CA LEU A 170 14.40 9.70 -5.85
C LEU A 170 14.53 8.34 -5.12
N LEU A 171 15.33 7.42 -5.65
CA LEU A 171 15.54 6.09 -5.04
C LEU A 171 16.94 5.90 -4.43
N PHE A 172 17.70 6.98 -4.25
CA PHE A 172 19.05 6.96 -3.68
C PHE A 172 19.16 7.72 -2.37
#